data_75fe12c2291f92aa730eb7d8206d898c
#
_entry.id   75fe12c2291f92aa730eb7d8206d898c
#
_cell.length_a   1.000
_cell.length_b   1.000
_cell.length_c   1.000
_cell.angle_alpha   90.00
_cell.angle_beta   90.00
_cell.angle_gamma   90.00
#
_symmetry.space_group_name_H-M   'P 1'
#
loop_
_entity.id
_entity.type
_entity.pdbx_description
1 polymer ?
#
loop_
_entity_poly.entity_id
_entity_poly.type
_entity_poly.pdbx_seq_one_letter_code
_entity_poly.pdbx_strand_id
1 'polypeptide(L)'
;MATLLKGAEVAKALTASLQGEVAALAERGVTPGLAILRVGARDDDLSYERGAMKRCEKVGIAVRQVVLPEDVTQEQLLGEIEKLNADPAIHGVLMFRPLPKHLNDAEARAALLPAKDMDGITDGSMTAVYAGTDAGYPPCTAAACVALLKHYNVPIRGKRVVVIGRSLVIGKPVSMLLLAEHATVTICHSRSQNLPEICKEADILVVAAGKAGMVGAESVRPGQIVLDVGIHANPDGTLCGDTRFAEVEPVVEAITPVPGGVGTVTTSILASHVVAAAKKTLE
;
A
#
# COMPACT_ATOMS: atom_id res chain seq x y z
N MET A 1 2.18 -19.27 20.73
CA MET A 1 1.57 -18.81 19.47
C MET A 1 1.52 -17.30 19.47
N ALA A 2 1.94 -16.69 18.38
CA ALA A 2 1.93 -15.23 18.22
C ALA A 2 0.51 -14.68 18.14
N THR A 3 0.35 -13.41 18.47
CA THR A 3 -0.86 -12.66 18.15
C THR A 3 -0.94 -12.43 16.63
N LEU A 4 -2.04 -12.82 16.00
CA LEU A 4 -2.22 -12.60 14.56
C LEU A 4 -2.73 -11.17 14.29
N LEU A 5 -1.93 -10.38 13.61
CA LEU A 5 -2.29 -9.03 13.17
C LEU A 5 -3.15 -9.10 11.91
N LYS A 6 -4.44 -9.34 12.08
CA LYS A 6 -5.39 -9.55 10.97
C LYS A 6 -5.79 -8.24 10.30
N GLY A 7 -5.56 -8.13 9.00
CA GLY A 7 -5.93 -6.93 8.22
C GLY A 7 -7.43 -6.67 8.16
N ALA A 8 -8.26 -7.71 8.30
CA ALA A 8 -9.72 -7.56 8.25
C ALA A 8 -10.28 -6.65 9.37
N GLU A 9 -9.70 -6.68 10.56
CA GLU A 9 -10.11 -5.83 11.69
C GLU A 9 -9.75 -4.37 11.40
N VAL A 10 -8.55 -4.12 10.88
CA VAL A 10 -8.10 -2.79 10.47
C VAL A 10 -8.99 -2.24 9.33
N ALA A 11 -9.23 -3.05 8.31
CA ALA A 11 -10.07 -2.67 7.18
C ALA A 11 -11.53 -2.37 7.59
N LYS A 12 -12.06 -3.08 8.59
CA LYS A 12 -13.39 -2.82 9.16
C LYS A 12 -13.42 -1.47 9.89
N ALA A 13 -12.43 -1.21 10.74
CA ALA A 13 -12.34 0.04 11.50
C ALA A 13 -12.18 1.25 10.57
N LEU A 14 -11.26 1.18 9.59
CA LEU A 14 -11.08 2.22 8.58
C LEU A 14 -12.36 2.46 7.78
N THR A 15 -13.06 1.40 7.36
CA THR A 15 -14.30 1.55 6.60
C THR A 15 -15.35 2.30 7.40
N ALA A 16 -15.52 1.98 8.68
CA ALA A 16 -16.51 2.65 9.54
C ALA A 16 -16.17 4.15 9.73
N SER A 17 -14.91 4.48 9.93
CA SER A 17 -14.45 5.89 10.01
C SER A 17 -14.73 6.63 8.71
N LEU A 18 -14.34 6.05 7.57
CA LEU A 18 -14.50 6.68 6.26
C LEU A 18 -15.97 6.89 5.87
N GLN A 19 -16.87 6.00 6.26
CA GLN A 19 -18.32 6.20 6.03
C GLN A 19 -18.83 7.46 6.72
N GLY A 20 -18.41 7.74 7.94
CA GLY A 20 -18.73 8.98 8.65
C GLY A 20 -18.16 10.22 7.96
N GLU A 21 -16.92 10.13 7.47
CA GLU A 21 -16.26 11.22 6.76
C GLU A 21 -16.94 11.52 5.41
N VAL A 22 -17.33 10.48 4.66
CA VAL A 22 -18.07 10.63 3.39
C VAL A 22 -19.46 11.22 3.62
N ALA A 23 -20.17 10.82 4.68
CA ALA A 23 -21.44 11.43 5.03
C ALA A 23 -21.30 12.95 5.30
N ALA A 24 -20.28 13.35 6.05
CA ALA A 24 -19.99 14.76 6.30
C ALA A 24 -19.59 15.55 5.04
N LEU A 25 -18.89 14.92 4.09
CA LEU A 25 -18.59 15.52 2.79
C LEU A 25 -19.87 15.71 1.94
N ALA A 26 -20.77 14.71 1.96
CA ALA A 26 -22.03 14.77 1.24
C ALA A 26 -22.95 15.92 1.73
N GLU A 27 -22.97 16.22 3.03
CA GLU A 27 -23.67 17.39 3.59
C GLU A 27 -23.11 18.71 3.06
N ARG A 28 -21.86 18.73 2.62
CA ARG A 28 -21.19 19.89 2.00
C ARG A 28 -21.23 19.85 0.47
N GLY A 29 -21.99 18.92 -0.12
CA GLY A 29 -22.17 18.78 -1.57
C GLY A 29 -21.00 18.10 -2.30
N VAL A 30 -20.07 17.43 -1.58
CA VAL A 30 -18.92 16.76 -2.16
C VAL A 30 -19.10 15.25 -2.07
N THR A 31 -19.04 14.57 -3.23
CA THR A 31 -18.98 13.11 -3.33
C THR A 31 -17.55 12.72 -3.71
N PRO A 32 -16.78 11.99 -2.87
CA PRO A 32 -15.46 11.54 -3.25
C PRO A 32 -15.48 10.70 -4.52
N GLY A 33 -14.60 10.97 -5.47
CA GLY A 33 -14.53 10.30 -6.76
C GLY A 33 -13.16 9.70 -7.01
N LEU A 34 -13.12 8.42 -7.40
CA LEU A 34 -11.92 7.68 -7.80
C LEU A 34 -12.02 7.31 -9.28
N ALA A 35 -11.00 7.62 -10.07
CA ALA A 35 -10.82 7.00 -11.37
C ALA A 35 -9.87 5.79 -11.26
N ILE A 36 -10.24 4.66 -11.84
CA ILE A 36 -9.37 3.49 -12.00
C ILE A 36 -8.98 3.42 -13.47
N LEU A 37 -7.70 3.69 -13.74
CA LEU A 37 -7.13 3.70 -15.08
C LEU A 37 -6.31 2.43 -15.31
N ARG A 38 -6.68 1.64 -16.30
CA ARG A 38 -5.93 0.46 -16.73
C ARG A 38 -5.79 0.37 -18.25
N VAL A 39 -4.73 -0.29 -18.69
CA VAL A 39 -4.48 -0.65 -20.08
C VAL A 39 -4.56 -2.17 -20.22
N GLY A 40 -5.45 -2.64 -21.08
CA GLY A 40 -5.72 -4.07 -21.24
C GLY A 40 -6.50 -4.67 -20.06
N ALA A 41 -6.33 -5.99 -19.84
CA ALA A 41 -7.14 -6.76 -18.88
C ALA A 41 -6.32 -7.89 -18.23
N ARG A 42 -5.24 -7.53 -17.53
CA ARG A 42 -4.44 -8.51 -16.77
C ARG A 42 -5.25 -9.04 -15.58
N ASP A 43 -5.17 -10.34 -15.30
CA ASP A 43 -5.95 -10.99 -14.23
C ASP A 43 -5.69 -10.38 -12.85
N ASP A 44 -4.43 -10.03 -12.56
CA ASP A 44 -4.03 -9.40 -11.30
C ASP A 44 -4.69 -8.03 -11.14
N ASP A 45 -4.68 -7.21 -12.22
CA ASP A 45 -5.30 -5.89 -12.24
C ASP A 45 -6.82 -6.00 -12.01
N LEU A 46 -7.48 -6.92 -12.73
CA LEU A 46 -8.91 -7.17 -12.58
C LEU A 46 -9.30 -7.66 -11.18
N SER A 47 -8.44 -8.47 -10.55
CA SER A 47 -8.66 -8.93 -9.19
C SER A 47 -8.59 -7.79 -8.18
N TYR A 48 -7.55 -6.95 -8.28
CA TYR A 48 -7.38 -5.78 -7.42
C TYR A 48 -8.50 -4.74 -7.66
N GLU A 49 -8.83 -4.46 -8.92
CA GLU A 49 -9.92 -3.56 -9.32
C GLU A 49 -11.25 -3.93 -8.66
N ARG A 50 -11.64 -5.21 -8.74
CA ARG A 50 -12.87 -5.70 -8.07
C ARG A 50 -12.84 -5.44 -6.56
N GLY A 51 -11.70 -5.65 -5.93
CA GLY A 51 -11.51 -5.38 -4.50
C GLY A 51 -11.63 -3.89 -4.16
N ALA A 52 -11.00 -3.03 -4.97
CA ALA A 52 -11.03 -1.58 -4.81
C ALA A 52 -12.46 -1.03 -5.02
N MET A 53 -13.14 -1.46 -6.09
CA MET A 53 -14.53 -1.06 -6.38
C MET A 53 -15.48 -1.43 -5.23
N LYS A 54 -15.40 -2.69 -4.75
CA LYS A 54 -16.22 -3.15 -3.62
C LYS A 54 -15.96 -2.35 -2.34
N ARG A 55 -14.70 -1.94 -2.13
CA ARG A 55 -14.33 -1.09 -0.99
C ARG A 55 -14.90 0.32 -1.14
N CYS A 56 -14.74 0.92 -2.31
CA CYS A 56 -15.26 2.25 -2.63
C CYS A 56 -16.79 2.32 -2.51
N GLU A 57 -17.50 1.34 -3.06
CA GLU A 57 -18.96 1.21 -2.93
C GLU A 57 -19.38 1.19 -1.46
N LYS A 58 -18.70 0.35 -0.65
CA LYS A 58 -19.02 0.21 0.78
C LYS A 58 -18.78 1.50 1.57
N VAL A 59 -17.83 2.33 1.16
CA VAL A 59 -17.49 3.61 1.80
C VAL A 59 -18.37 4.75 1.28
N GLY A 60 -18.93 4.64 0.07
CA GLY A 60 -19.70 5.70 -0.60
C GLY A 60 -18.85 6.58 -1.53
N ILE A 61 -17.76 6.03 -2.08
CA ILE A 61 -16.90 6.69 -3.06
C ILE A 61 -17.43 6.35 -4.46
N ALA A 62 -17.65 7.36 -5.30
CA ALA A 62 -18.00 7.16 -6.72
C ALA A 62 -16.76 6.65 -7.48
N VAL A 63 -16.94 5.61 -8.31
CA VAL A 63 -15.84 5.04 -9.10
C VAL A 63 -16.11 5.18 -10.58
N ARG A 64 -15.15 5.72 -11.33
CA ARG A 64 -15.10 5.73 -12.79
C ARG A 64 -14.02 4.77 -13.27
N GLN A 65 -14.41 3.76 -14.05
CA GLN A 65 -13.45 2.89 -14.72
C GLN A 65 -13.05 3.51 -16.05
N VAL A 66 -11.75 3.62 -16.28
CA VAL A 66 -11.14 4.09 -17.52
C VAL A 66 -10.29 2.94 -18.07
N VAL A 67 -10.85 2.26 -19.06
CA VAL A 67 -10.25 1.07 -19.65
C VAL A 67 -9.75 1.42 -21.03
N LEU A 68 -8.43 1.42 -21.20
CA LEU A 68 -7.79 1.64 -22.49
C LEU A 68 -7.44 0.30 -23.14
N PRO A 69 -7.53 0.20 -24.47
CA PRO A 69 -7.16 -1.01 -25.18
C PRO A 69 -5.65 -1.29 -25.03
N GLU A 70 -5.24 -2.55 -25.20
CA GLU A 70 -3.86 -2.96 -24.98
C GLU A 70 -2.87 -2.30 -25.95
N ASP A 71 -3.35 -1.92 -27.14
CA ASP A 71 -2.61 -1.23 -28.21
C ASP A 71 -2.72 0.30 -28.15
N VAL A 72 -3.23 0.88 -27.07
CA VAL A 72 -3.34 2.34 -26.87
C VAL A 72 -1.99 3.01 -27.08
N THR A 73 -1.99 4.16 -27.77
CA THR A 73 -0.74 4.93 -27.96
C THR A 73 -0.35 5.71 -26.69
N GLN A 74 0.93 6.08 -26.60
CA GLN A 74 1.43 6.93 -25.51
C GLN A 74 0.65 8.26 -25.42
N GLU A 75 0.42 8.90 -26.55
CA GLU A 75 -0.32 10.16 -26.64
C GLU A 75 -1.76 10.03 -26.11
N GLN A 76 -2.45 8.95 -26.47
CA GLN A 76 -3.81 8.67 -25.99
C GLN A 76 -3.84 8.44 -24.49
N LEU A 77 -2.87 7.67 -23.94
CA LEU A 77 -2.74 7.46 -22.50
C LEU A 77 -2.51 8.78 -21.75
N LEU A 78 -1.57 9.60 -22.23
CA LEU A 78 -1.27 10.91 -21.62
C LEU A 78 -2.47 11.84 -21.68
N GLY A 79 -3.16 11.89 -22.82
CA GLY A 79 -4.39 12.69 -22.99
C GLY A 79 -5.51 12.24 -22.05
N GLU A 80 -5.62 10.94 -21.72
CA GLU A 80 -6.60 10.48 -20.75
C GLU A 80 -6.20 10.85 -19.32
N ILE A 81 -4.91 10.73 -18.96
CA ILE A 81 -4.41 11.20 -17.65
C ILE A 81 -4.66 12.71 -17.48
N GLU A 82 -4.45 13.51 -18.51
CA GLU A 82 -4.70 14.96 -18.47
C GLU A 82 -6.19 15.27 -18.22
N LYS A 83 -7.12 14.57 -18.89
CA LYS A 83 -8.55 14.70 -18.64
C LYS A 83 -8.91 14.36 -17.19
N LEU A 84 -8.33 13.29 -16.63
CA LEU A 84 -8.55 12.90 -15.24
C LEU A 84 -7.97 13.94 -14.26
N ASN A 85 -6.82 14.50 -14.58
CA ASN A 85 -6.24 15.61 -13.79
C ASN A 85 -7.14 16.85 -13.77
N ALA A 86 -7.76 17.18 -14.89
CA ALA A 86 -8.59 18.37 -15.05
C ALA A 86 -10.03 18.18 -14.49
N ASP A 87 -10.49 16.95 -14.33
CA ASP A 87 -11.86 16.66 -13.88
C ASP A 87 -12.03 16.93 -12.38
N PRO A 88 -12.84 17.92 -11.97
CA PRO A 88 -13.08 18.24 -10.57
C PRO A 88 -13.89 17.17 -9.82
N ALA A 89 -14.60 16.29 -10.52
CA ALA A 89 -15.33 15.18 -9.90
C ALA A 89 -14.41 13.99 -9.57
N ILE A 90 -13.17 13.97 -10.08
CA ILE A 90 -12.17 12.95 -9.78
C ILE A 90 -11.17 13.51 -8.76
N HIS A 91 -11.25 13.01 -7.55
CA HIS A 91 -10.38 13.39 -6.44
C HIS A 91 -9.11 12.55 -6.39
N GLY A 92 -9.16 11.33 -6.95
CA GLY A 92 -8.02 10.42 -7.01
C GLY A 92 -8.01 9.55 -8.25
N VAL A 93 -6.82 9.10 -8.63
CA VAL A 93 -6.57 8.17 -9.73
C VAL A 93 -5.77 7.00 -9.21
N LEU A 94 -6.26 5.79 -9.48
CA LEU A 94 -5.51 4.55 -9.35
C LEU A 94 -5.11 4.12 -10.76
N MET A 95 -3.82 4.25 -11.10
CA MET A 95 -3.28 3.81 -12.39
C MET A 95 -2.60 2.44 -12.22
N PHE A 96 -3.14 1.41 -12.88
CA PHE A 96 -2.56 0.07 -12.83
C PHE A 96 -1.23 -0.05 -13.55
N ARG A 97 -0.30 -0.75 -12.95
CA ARG A 97 1.06 -0.98 -13.46
C ARG A 97 1.50 -2.43 -13.18
N PRO A 98 2.43 -2.98 -13.99
CA PRO A 98 3.18 -2.33 -15.07
C PRO A 98 2.31 -2.07 -16.30
N LEU A 99 2.59 -0.98 -17.01
CA LEU A 99 2.03 -0.70 -18.32
C LEU A 99 2.59 -1.67 -19.38
N PRO A 100 1.87 -1.89 -20.52
CA PRO A 100 2.44 -2.57 -21.67
C PRO A 100 3.79 -2.00 -22.12
N LYS A 101 4.70 -2.85 -22.61
CA LYS A 101 6.11 -2.50 -22.88
C LYS A 101 6.31 -1.37 -23.89
N HIS A 102 5.35 -1.12 -24.78
CA HIS A 102 5.41 -0.05 -25.78
C HIS A 102 5.09 1.33 -25.19
N LEU A 103 4.57 1.39 -23.96
CA LEU A 103 4.26 2.64 -23.27
C LEU A 103 5.42 3.05 -22.34
N ASN A 104 5.65 4.34 -22.26
CA ASN A 104 6.64 4.93 -21.36
C ASN A 104 6.01 5.16 -19.97
N ASP A 105 6.27 4.25 -19.03
CA ASP A 105 5.77 4.32 -17.65
C ASP A 105 6.22 5.60 -16.92
N ALA A 106 7.45 6.07 -17.17
CA ALA A 106 7.97 7.26 -16.51
C ALA A 106 7.22 8.52 -16.93
N GLU A 107 6.89 8.66 -18.22
CA GLU A 107 6.08 9.78 -18.73
C GLU A 107 4.65 9.71 -18.19
N ALA A 108 4.03 8.53 -18.17
CA ALA A 108 2.69 8.36 -17.63
C ALA A 108 2.62 8.75 -16.13
N ARG A 109 3.62 8.34 -15.33
CA ARG A 109 3.71 8.75 -13.93
C ARG A 109 3.95 10.25 -13.76
N ALA A 110 4.79 10.84 -14.61
CA ALA A 110 5.09 12.27 -14.57
C ALA A 110 3.88 13.14 -14.96
N ALA A 111 2.98 12.62 -15.81
CA ALA A 111 1.77 13.31 -16.23
C ALA A 111 0.68 13.34 -15.14
N LEU A 112 0.67 12.37 -14.21
CA LEU A 112 -0.32 12.33 -13.13
C LEU A 112 0.02 13.36 -12.04
N LEU A 113 -0.99 14.13 -11.61
CA LEU A 113 -0.81 15.08 -10.51
C LEU A 113 -0.61 14.33 -9.17
N PRO A 114 0.41 14.69 -8.36
CA PRO A 114 0.62 14.07 -7.05
C PRO A 114 -0.59 14.16 -6.12
N ALA A 115 -1.36 15.25 -6.21
CA ALA A 115 -2.59 15.43 -5.44
C ALA A 115 -3.71 14.45 -5.80
N LYS A 116 -3.62 13.80 -6.98
CA LYS A 116 -4.57 12.76 -7.43
C LYS A 116 -3.93 11.36 -7.49
N ASP A 117 -2.69 11.21 -7.11
CA ASP A 117 -1.95 9.93 -7.12
C ASP A 117 -2.26 9.11 -5.87
N MET A 118 -3.24 8.24 -5.93
CA MET A 118 -3.73 7.51 -4.74
C MET A 118 -2.86 6.33 -4.31
N ASP A 119 -1.90 5.91 -5.13
CA ASP A 119 -0.98 4.80 -4.81
C ASP A 119 0.50 5.20 -4.77
N GLY A 120 0.78 6.51 -4.74
CA GLY A 120 2.11 7.06 -4.50
C GLY A 120 3.14 6.69 -5.57
N ILE A 121 2.71 6.63 -6.84
CA ILE A 121 3.56 6.21 -7.96
C ILE A 121 4.35 7.35 -8.60
N THR A 122 3.93 8.60 -8.38
CA THR A 122 4.59 9.78 -8.94
C THR A 122 5.83 10.18 -8.14
N ASP A 123 6.76 10.84 -8.80
CA ASP A 123 7.97 11.36 -8.14
C ASP A 123 7.60 12.43 -7.09
N GLY A 124 6.51 13.19 -7.32
CA GLY A 124 5.98 14.15 -6.37
C GLY A 124 5.49 13.49 -5.08
N SER A 125 4.68 12.41 -5.18
CA SER A 125 4.24 11.63 -4.02
C SER A 125 5.42 10.99 -3.29
N MET A 126 6.40 10.43 -4.03
CA MET A 126 7.61 9.86 -3.42
C MET A 126 8.43 10.92 -2.67
N THR A 127 8.56 12.11 -3.24
CA THR A 127 9.24 13.24 -2.59
C THR A 127 8.50 13.67 -1.32
N ALA A 128 7.16 13.73 -1.37
CA ALA A 128 6.33 14.04 -0.22
C ALA A 128 6.53 13.04 0.93
N VAL A 129 6.55 11.74 0.63
CA VAL A 129 6.84 10.69 1.62
C VAL A 129 8.25 10.84 2.22
N TYR A 130 9.24 11.14 1.38
CA TYR A 130 10.63 11.35 1.84
C TYR A 130 10.77 12.59 2.72
N ALA A 131 10.13 13.69 2.34
CA ALA A 131 10.19 14.97 3.06
C ALA A 131 9.23 15.07 4.25
N GLY A 132 8.30 14.12 4.39
CA GLY A 132 7.26 14.15 5.43
C GLY A 132 6.24 15.27 5.21
N THR A 133 5.91 15.59 3.96
CA THR A 133 4.89 16.58 3.58
C THR A 133 3.61 15.91 3.09
N ASP A 134 2.55 16.67 2.89
CA ASP A 134 1.22 16.22 2.44
C ASP A 134 0.94 16.55 0.95
N ALA A 135 1.99 16.83 0.17
CA ALA A 135 1.88 17.18 -1.25
C ALA A 135 1.44 16.02 -2.16
N GLY A 136 1.40 14.80 -1.64
CA GLY A 136 0.96 13.59 -2.33
C GLY A 136 0.57 12.51 -1.33
N TYR A 137 0.43 11.27 -1.82
CA TYR A 137 0.01 10.14 -0.99
C TYR A 137 1.08 9.03 -1.01
N PRO A 138 1.30 8.33 0.13
CA PRO A 138 2.21 7.19 0.15
C PRO A 138 1.63 5.99 -0.60
N PRO A 139 2.47 5.07 -1.10
CA PRO A 139 1.99 3.79 -1.62
C PRO A 139 1.10 3.07 -0.60
N CYS A 140 -0.06 2.59 -1.06
CA CYS A 140 -1.08 2.00 -0.20
C CYS A 140 -0.55 0.85 0.66
N THR A 141 0.32 0.01 0.13
CA THR A 141 0.89 -1.12 0.87
C THR A 141 1.83 -0.66 1.98
N ALA A 142 2.62 0.37 1.74
CA ALA A 142 3.51 0.94 2.76
C ALA A 142 2.70 1.59 3.90
N ALA A 143 1.67 2.35 3.57
CA ALA A 143 0.76 2.96 4.55
C ALA A 143 -0.04 1.90 5.32
N ALA A 144 -0.43 0.79 4.69
CA ALA A 144 -1.12 -0.32 5.34
C ALA A 144 -0.29 -0.96 6.46
N CYS A 145 1.04 -1.05 6.30
CA CYS A 145 1.94 -1.53 7.35
C CYS A 145 1.85 -0.65 8.61
N VAL A 146 1.91 0.66 8.44
CA VAL A 146 1.82 1.62 9.57
C VAL A 146 0.42 1.60 10.18
N ALA A 147 -0.63 1.53 9.36
CA ALA A 147 -2.00 1.43 9.83
C ALA A 147 -2.26 0.18 10.68
N LEU A 148 -1.69 -0.96 10.29
CA LEU A 148 -1.73 -2.20 11.08
C LEU A 148 -1.07 -2.00 12.45
N LEU A 149 0.16 -1.50 12.49
CA LEU A 149 0.88 -1.26 13.74
C LEU A 149 0.09 -0.33 14.67
N LYS A 150 -0.45 0.76 14.15
CA LYS A 150 -1.25 1.73 14.92
C LYS A 150 -2.55 1.11 15.44
N HIS A 151 -3.26 0.37 14.62
CA HIS A 151 -4.53 -0.27 15.00
C HIS A 151 -4.35 -1.25 16.18
N TYR A 152 -3.27 -2.03 16.14
CA TYR A 152 -2.95 -2.99 17.21
C TYR A 152 -2.17 -2.37 18.37
N ASN A 153 -2.06 -1.03 18.41
CA ASN A 153 -1.33 -0.28 19.43
C ASN A 153 0.12 -0.75 19.63
N VAL A 154 0.76 -1.20 18.52
CA VAL A 154 2.19 -1.54 18.56
C VAL A 154 2.99 -0.24 18.69
N PRO A 155 3.81 -0.08 19.75
CA PRO A 155 4.61 1.14 19.90
C PRO A 155 5.68 1.19 18.82
N ILE A 156 5.70 2.31 18.05
CA ILE A 156 6.68 2.52 16.97
C ILE A 156 7.80 3.45 17.43
N ARG A 157 7.45 4.49 18.20
CA ARG A 157 8.41 5.51 18.67
C ARG A 157 9.57 4.88 19.44
N GLY A 158 10.79 5.18 19.00
CA GLY A 158 12.03 4.71 19.63
C GLY A 158 12.36 3.22 19.37
N LYS A 159 11.53 2.51 18.58
CA LYS A 159 11.76 1.11 18.24
C LYS A 159 12.77 0.95 17.12
N ARG A 160 13.50 -0.16 17.16
CA ARG A 160 14.37 -0.59 16.06
C ARG A 160 13.51 -1.33 15.04
N VAL A 161 13.44 -0.80 13.83
CA VAL A 161 12.72 -1.43 12.72
C VAL A 161 13.71 -1.89 11.66
N VAL A 162 13.64 -3.14 11.28
CA VAL A 162 14.36 -3.67 10.12
C VAL A 162 13.36 -3.89 8.98
N VAL A 163 13.67 -3.33 7.82
CA VAL A 163 12.87 -3.49 6.60
C VAL A 163 13.69 -4.29 5.59
N ILE A 164 13.20 -5.47 5.21
CA ILE A 164 13.82 -6.29 4.17
C ILE A 164 13.16 -5.98 2.84
N GLY A 165 13.84 -5.25 1.99
CA GLY A 165 13.36 -4.77 0.70
C GLY A 165 13.63 -3.28 0.51
N ARG A 166 13.82 -2.86 -0.75
CA ARG A 166 14.13 -1.45 -1.09
C ARG A 166 13.40 -0.98 -2.36
N SER A 167 12.27 -1.57 -2.66
CA SER A 167 11.43 -1.14 -3.77
C SER A 167 10.85 0.25 -3.52
N LEU A 168 10.46 0.94 -4.59
CA LEU A 168 9.76 2.22 -4.50
C LEU A 168 8.29 2.06 -4.05
N VAL A 169 7.76 0.84 -4.15
CA VAL A 169 6.36 0.55 -3.79
C VAL A 169 6.20 0.26 -2.30
N ILE A 170 7.20 -0.41 -1.66
CA ILE A 170 7.08 -0.87 -0.27
C ILE A 170 8.29 -0.48 0.56
N GLY A 171 9.47 -1.01 0.26
CA GLY A 171 10.62 -0.97 1.16
C GLY A 171 11.07 0.44 1.52
N LYS A 172 11.33 1.29 0.53
CA LYS A 172 11.72 2.69 0.78
C LYS A 172 10.58 3.50 1.42
N PRO A 173 9.34 3.52 0.88
CA PRO A 173 8.29 4.33 1.48
C PRO A 173 7.91 3.88 2.89
N VAL A 174 7.81 2.59 3.20
CA VAL A 174 7.49 2.15 4.57
C VAL A 174 8.59 2.55 5.56
N SER A 175 9.85 2.56 5.11
CA SER A 175 10.97 3.01 5.94
C SER A 175 10.85 4.49 6.30
N MET A 176 10.47 5.33 5.34
CA MET A 176 10.26 6.77 5.59
C MET A 176 9.03 7.02 6.46
N LEU A 177 7.95 6.30 6.25
CA LEU A 177 6.75 6.40 7.11
C LEU A 177 7.06 5.99 8.56
N LEU A 178 7.83 4.93 8.77
CA LEU A 178 8.23 4.49 10.12
C LEU A 178 9.24 5.45 10.76
N LEU A 179 10.13 6.05 9.97
CA LEU A 179 11.03 7.11 10.44
C LEU A 179 10.21 8.33 10.91
N ALA A 180 9.18 8.72 10.16
CA ALA A 180 8.26 9.81 10.55
C ALA A 180 7.51 9.51 11.87
N GLU A 181 7.26 8.22 12.17
CA GLU A 181 6.72 7.76 13.46
C GLU A 181 7.81 7.63 14.55
N HIS A 182 8.99 8.18 14.34
CA HIS A 182 10.13 8.19 15.26
C HIS A 182 10.77 6.82 15.52
N ALA A 183 10.71 5.89 14.58
CA ALA A 183 11.48 4.64 14.65
C ALA A 183 12.96 4.86 14.22
N THR A 184 13.85 3.99 14.69
CA THR A 184 15.19 3.82 14.13
C THR A 184 15.11 2.73 13.05
N VAL A 185 15.32 3.08 11.79
CA VAL A 185 15.07 2.17 10.65
C VAL A 185 16.37 1.71 10.00
N THR A 186 16.49 0.40 9.83
CA THR A 186 17.55 -0.24 9.04
C THR A 186 16.94 -0.89 7.80
N ILE A 187 17.42 -0.52 6.60
CA ILE A 187 16.95 -1.11 5.34
C ILE A 187 17.92 -2.18 4.89
N CYS A 188 17.43 -3.41 4.73
CA CYS A 188 18.19 -4.55 4.21
C CYS A 188 17.73 -4.93 2.80
N HIS A 189 18.63 -5.56 2.05
CA HIS A 189 18.37 -5.95 0.67
C HIS A 189 19.22 -7.18 0.27
N SER A 190 19.10 -7.65 -0.96
CA SER A 190 19.79 -8.85 -1.47
C SER A 190 21.32 -8.83 -1.40
N ARG A 191 21.93 -7.71 -1.06
CA ARG A 191 23.39 -7.58 -0.88
C ARG A 191 23.78 -7.28 0.57
N SER A 192 22.84 -7.27 1.51
CA SER A 192 23.13 -7.14 2.94
C SER A 192 23.81 -8.41 3.44
N GLN A 193 24.85 -8.25 4.23
CA GLN A 193 25.55 -9.35 4.88
C GLN A 193 24.95 -9.59 6.26
N ASN A 194 25.05 -10.81 6.76
CA ASN A 194 24.58 -11.21 8.09
C ASN A 194 23.12 -10.82 8.36
N LEU A 195 22.26 -11.03 7.35
CA LEU A 195 20.84 -10.64 7.42
C LEU A 195 20.10 -11.22 8.63
N PRO A 196 20.25 -12.52 9.00
CA PRO A 196 19.58 -13.08 10.16
C PRO A 196 19.94 -12.35 11.47
N GLU A 197 21.18 -11.98 11.67
CA GLU A 197 21.66 -11.28 12.86
C GLU A 197 21.03 -9.87 12.94
N ILE A 198 21.04 -9.15 11.81
CA ILE A 198 20.41 -7.81 11.72
C ILE A 198 18.90 -7.90 12.01
N CYS A 199 18.22 -8.92 11.49
CA CYS A 199 16.80 -9.13 11.73
C CYS A 199 16.51 -9.39 13.22
N LYS A 200 17.35 -10.13 13.92
CA LYS A 200 17.22 -10.39 15.37
C LYS A 200 17.36 -9.14 16.24
N GLU A 201 18.03 -8.09 15.77
CA GLU A 201 18.16 -6.84 16.50
C GLU A 201 16.86 -6.00 16.47
N ALA A 202 15.95 -6.30 15.55
CA ALA A 202 14.71 -5.55 15.38
C ALA A 202 13.72 -5.78 16.54
N ASP A 203 12.95 -4.74 16.88
CA ASP A 203 11.71 -4.87 17.63
C ASP A 203 10.55 -5.15 16.66
N ILE A 204 10.60 -4.52 15.47
CA ILE A 204 9.62 -4.69 14.40
C ILE A 204 10.38 -5.08 13.12
N LEU A 205 9.96 -6.17 12.49
CA LEU A 205 10.51 -6.65 11.23
C LEU A 205 9.46 -6.53 10.12
N VAL A 206 9.78 -5.77 9.08
CA VAL A 206 8.94 -5.66 7.86
C VAL A 206 9.59 -6.46 6.74
N VAL A 207 8.93 -7.51 6.29
CA VAL A 207 9.45 -8.43 5.29
C VAL A 207 8.77 -8.13 3.95
N ALA A 208 9.50 -7.51 3.03
CA ALA A 208 9.06 -7.11 1.69
C ALA A 208 10.14 -7.45 0.64
N ALA A 209 10.65 -8.68 0.74
CA ALA A 209 11.76 -9.18 -0.08
C ALA A 209 11.32 -9.62 -1.48
N GLY A 210 10.01 -9.94 -1.66
CA GLY A 210 9.48 -10.51 -2.89
C GLY A 210 10.00 -11.92 -3.18
N LYS A 211 10.32 -12.68 -2.12
CA LYS A 211 10.83 -14.05 -2.21
C LYS A 211 10.17 -14.93 -1.16
N ALA A 212 9.36 -15.87 -1.62
CA ALA A 212 8.62 -16.80 -0.78
C ALA A 212 9.51 -17.51 0.25
N GLY A 213 9.10 -17.50 1.53
CA GLY A 213 9.74 -18.22 2.61
C GLY A 213 11.20 -17.82 2.91
N MET A 214 11.58 -16.59 2.58
CA MET A 214 12.97 -16.12 2.77
C MET A 214 13.35 -15.98 4.23
N VAL A 215 12.42 -15.62 5.11
CA VAL A 215 12.65 -15.39 6.54
C VAL A 215 12.09 -16.56 7.34
N GLY A 216 12.95 -17.22 8.11
CA GLY A 216 12.57 -18.32 9.00
C GLY A 216 12.98 -18.09 10.45
N ALA A 217 12.90 -19.13 11.28
CA ALA A 217 13.20 -19.07 12.70
C ALA A 217 14.62 -18.56 13.02
N GLU A 218 15.58 -18.79 12.11
CA GLU A 218 16.95 -18.33 12.24
C GLU A 218 17.11 -16.80 12.21
N SER A 219 16.10 -16.09 11.72
CA SER A 219 16.11 -14.64 11.54
C SER A 219 15.26 -13.87 12.57
N VAL A 220 14.61 -14.58 13.48
CA VAL A 220 13.70 -13.95 14.44
C VAL A 220 14.04 -14.31 15.88
N ARG A 221 13.46 -13.59 16.84
CA ARG A 221 13.57 -13.84 18.29
C ARG A 221 12.24 -13.58 18.99
N PRO A 222 12.07 -14.08 20.24
CA PRO A 222 10.91 -13.73 21.07
C PRO A 222 10.74 -12.22 21.27
N GLY A 223 9.49 -11.76 21.36
CA GLY A 223 9.14 -10.36 21.57
C GLY A 223 9.19 -9.47 20.33
N GLN A 224 9.40 -10.05 19.14
CA GLN A 224 9.37 -9.30 17.89
C GLN A 224 7.97 -9.24 17.30
N ILE A 225 7.70 -8.15 16.58
CA ILE A 225 6.51 -7.98 15.74
C ILE A 225 6.93 -8.14 14.28
N VAL A 226 6.27 -9.00 13.52
CA VAL A 226 6.61 -9.29 12.13
C VAL A 226 5.46 -8.88 11.20
N LEU A 227 5.73 -7.99 10.26
CA LEU A 227 4.85 -7.66 9.15
C LEU A 227 5.35 -8.35 7.88
N ASP A 228 4.69 -9.41 7.48
CA ASP A 228 4.93 -10.08 6.20
C ASP A 228 4.10 -9.40 5.11
N VAL A 229 4.77 -8.76 4.16
CA VAL A 229 4.16 -8.01 3.06
C VAL A 229 4.18 -8.80 1.76
N GLY A 230 4.98 -9.86 1.70
CA GLY A 230 5.07 -10.73 0.53
C GLY A 230 3.74 -11.44 0.23
N ILE A 231 3.49 -11.70 -1.03
CA ILE A 231 2.38 -12.54 -1.48
C ILE A 231 2.83 -13.36 -2.69
N HIS A 232 2.75 -14.66 -2.57
CA HIS A 232 3.16 -15.61 -3.60
C HIS A 232 2.11 -16.72 -3.71
N ALA A 233 1.90 -17.20 -4.94
CA ALA A 233 1.08 -18.39 -5.18
C ALA A 233 1.96 -19.64 -5.13
N ASN A 234 1.59 -20.58 -4.28
CA ASN A 234 2.19 -21.92 -4.27
C ASN A 234 1.69 -22.76 -5.46
N PRO A 235 2.39 -23.84 -5.83
CA PRO A 235 1.95 -24.73 -6.91
C PRO A 235 0.56 -25.36 -6.70
N ASP A 236 0.10 -25.49 -5.46
CA ASP A 236 -1.23 -25.98 -5.09
C ASP A 236 -2.32 -24.90 -5.10
N GLY A 237 -1.97 -23.65 -5.49
CA GLY A 237 -2.88 -22.52 -5.53
C GLY A 237 -3.08 -21.80 -4.18
N THR A 238 -2.49 -22.28 -3.10
CA THR A 238 -2.49 -21.56 -1.83
C THR A 238 -1.56 -20.35 -1.88
N LEU A 239 -1.80 -19.36 -0.99
CA LEU A 239 -0.94 -18.18 -0.89
C LEU A 239 0.00 -18.29 0.29
N CYS A 240 1.23 -17.79 0.10
CA CYS A 240 2.20 -17.63 1.18
C CYS A 240 2.88 -16.25 1.11
N GLY A 241 3.59 -15.89 2.19
CA GLY A 241 4.38 -14.68 2.28
C GLY A 241 5.87 -14.88 2.04
N ASP A 242 6.62 -13.85 2.38
CA ASP A 242 8.09 -13.88 2.39
C ASP A 242 8.64 -14.60 3.64
N THR A 243 7.80 -14.86 4.65
CA THR A 243 8.19 -15.63 5.85
C THR A 243 7.82 -17.10 5.73
N ARG A 244 8.62 -17.98 6.33
CA ARG A 244 8.22 -19.36 6.65
C ARG A 244 7.32 -19.33 7.89
N PHE A 245 6.05 -18.99 7.66
CA PHE A 245 5.08 -18.67 8.71
C PHE A 245 5.06 -19.70 9.85
N ALA A 246 5.02 -20.99 9.53
CA ALA A 246 4.97 -22.06 10.53
C ALA A 246 6.22 -22.14 11.43
N GLU A 247 7.36 -21.62 10.98
CA GLU A 247 8.60 -21.54 11.77
C GLU A 247 8.68 -20.24 12.58
N VAL A 248 8.16 -19.13 12.04
CA VAL A 248 8.26 -17.79 12.63
C VAL A 248 7.19 -17.55 13.69
N GLU A 249 5.94 -17.94 13.41
CA GLU A 249 4.79 -17.71 14.29
C GLU A 249 5.00 -18.25 15.72
N PRO A 250 5.57 -19.44 15.98
CA PRO A 250 5.78 -19.91 17.34
C PRO A 250 6.81 -19.10 18.14
N VAL A 251 7.65 -18.33 17.48
CA VAL A 251 8.81 -17.62 18.08
C VAL A 251 8.46 -16.18 18.44
N VAL A 252 7.74 -15.48 17.56
CA VAL A 252 7.53 -14.04 17.68
C VAL A 252 6.33 -13.68 18.54
N GLU A 253 6.22 -12.41 18.97
CA GLU A 253 5.09 -11.92 19.75
C GLU A 253 3.83 -11.74 18.89
N ALA A 254 3.99 -11.17 17.70
CA ALA A 254 2.89 -10.99 16.78
C ALA A 254 3.37 -11.05 15.31
N ILE A 255 2.48 -11.48 14.42
CA ILE A 255 2.78 -11.61 12.99
C ILE A 255 1.52 -11.36 12.15
N THR A 256 1.68 -10.77 10.96
CA THR A 256 0.60 -10.72 9.96
C THR A 256 0.49 -12.04 9.21
N PRO A 257 -0.71 -12.62 9.07
CA PRO A 257 -0.92 -13.82 8.24
C PRO A 257 -0.89 -13.47 6.74
N VAL A 258 -0.48 -14.40 5.90
CA VAL A 258 -0.62 -14.32 4.45
C VAL A 258 -1.32 -15.59 3.94
N PRO A 259 -2.52 -15.44 3.35
CA PRO A 259 -3.32 -14.22 3.17
C PRO A 259 -3.98 -13.72 4.47
N GLY A 260 -4.49 -12.48 4.42
CA GLY A 260 -5.30 -11.93 5.51
C GLY A 260 -4.61 -10.85 6.37
N GLY A 261 -3.34 -10.55 6.08
CA GLY A 261 -2.55 -9.48 6.73
C GLY A 261 -2.59 -8.15 5.96
N VAL A 262 -1.41 -7.62 5.62
CA VAL A 262 -1.20 -6.30 5.01
C VAL A 262 -2.04 -6.09 3.74
N GLY A 263 -2.05 -7.05 2.81
CA GLY A 263 -2.78 -6.94 1.54
C GLY A 263 -4.29 -6.73 1.69
N THR A 264 -4.88 -7.14 2.82
CA THR A 264 -6.31 -6.93 3.11
C THR A 264 -6.63 -5.46 3.43
N VAL A 265 -5.64 -4.67 3.83
CA VAL A 265 -5.79 -3.27 4.26
C VAL A 265 -5.63 -2.29 3.09
N THR A 266 -4.90 -2.65 2.05
CA THR A 266 -4.48 -1.75 0.96
C THR A 266 -5.64 -1.00 0.29
N THR A 267 -6.74 -1.68 -0.01
CA THR A 267 -7.93 -1.03 -0.61
C THR A 267 -8.63 -0.07 0.35
N SER A 268 -8.50 -0.26 1.67
CA SER A 268 -9.03 0.68 2.66
C SER A 268 -8.14 1.93 2.76
N ILE A 269 -6.83 1.77 2.61
CA ILE A 269 -5.88 2.90 2.51
C ILE A 269 -6.16 3.70 1.23
N LEU A 270 -6.34 3.02 0.08
CA LEU A 270 -6.73 3.68 -1.16
C LEU A 270 -7.99 4.55 -0.96
N ALA A 271 -9.03 3.98 -0.35
CA ALA A 271 -10.25 4.72 -0.04
C ALA A 271 -9.99 5.92 0.90
N SER A 272 -9.11 5.77 1.89
CA SER A 272 -8.74 6.89 2.79
C SER A 272 -8.03 8.03 2.06
N HIS A 273 -7.16 7.71 1.10
CA HIS A 273 -6.50 8.72 0.28
C HIS A 273 -7.51 9.52 -0.57
N VAL A 274 -8.48 8.82 -1.20
CA VAL A 274 -9.53 9.48 -1.99
C VAL A 274 -10.40 10.39 -1.13
N VAL A 275 -10.79 9.95 0.06
CA VAL A 275 -11.57 10.77 1.00
C VAL A 275 -10.76 11.97 1.48
N ALA A 276 -9.47 11.78 1.79
CA ALA A 276 -8.58 12.88 2.16
C ALA A 276 -8.40 13.89 1.02
N ALA A 277 -8.27 13.43 -0.23
CA ALA A 277 -8.21 14.31 -1.39
C ALA A 277 -9.50 15.12 -1.57
N ALA A 278 -10.66 14.47 -1.41
CA ALA A 278 -11.95 15.15 -1.48
C ALA A 278 -12.13 16.22 -0.38
N LYS A 279 -11.61 15.99 0.83
CA LYS A 279 -11.62 16.98 1.90
C LYS A 279 -10.82 18.23 1.56
N LYS A 280 -9.65 18.07 0.94
CA LYS A 280 -8.78 19.21 0.53
C LYS A 280 -9.45 20.15 -0.47
N THR A 281 -10.49 19.71 -1.19
CA THR A 281 -11.24 20.60 -2.11
C THR A 281 -12.16 21.59 -1.38
N LEU A 282 -12.33 21.41 -0.07
CA LEU A 282 -13.17 22.27 0.79
C LEU A 282 -12.35 23.27 1.61
N GLU A 283 -11.02 23.17 1.57
CA GLU A 283 -10.07 24.09 2.20
C GLU A 283 -9.70 25.24 1.26
#